data_76c0f5b440b74ce5d7a3176c69f45ebf
#
_entry.id   76c0f5b440b74ce5d7a3176c69f45ebf
#
_cell.length_a   1.000
_cell.length_b   1.000
_cell.length_c   1.000
_cell.angle_alpha   90.00
_cell.angle_beta   90.00
_cell.angle_gamma   90.00
#
_symmetry.space_group_name_H-M   'P 1'
#
loop_
_entity.id
_entity.type
_entity.pdbx_description
1 polymer ?
#
loop_
_entity_poly.entity_id
_entity_poly.type
_entity_poly.pdbx_seq_one_letter_code
_entity_poly.pdbx_strand_id
1 'polypeptide(L)'
;MITIDKLCVLRTQLEDLLNRSTNDLQKNRATIINARKRGETNRSALVVQLLKRNLVLKNERIGITNKMATVEMQITALESSDYNHNMLTTMQKSADTMRKMGLEKGLQLADRTISELEENIHVAGEMQQALGMTISDTHLNDDELDAELDEIMSGVEYDTTLLSKNLK
;
A
#
# COMPACT_ATOMS: atom_id res chain seq x y z
N MET A 1 19.31 8.81 9.10
CA MET A 1 18.67 9.34 7.88
C MET A 1 18.18 8.16 7.07
N ILE A 2 16.88 8.09 6.77
CA ILE A 2 16.32 7.07 5.89
C ILE A 2 16.62 7.53 4.46
N THR A 3 17.32 6.72 3.69
CA THR A 3 17.61 7.00 2.27
C THR A 3 16.58 6.32 1.38
N ILE A 4 16.36 6.84 0.18
CA ILE A 4 15.48 6.24 -0.84
C ILE A 4 15.84 4.77 -1.06
N ASP A 5 17.13 4.44 -1.14
CA ASP A 5 17.61 3.06 -1.31
C ASP A 5 17.10 2.12 -0.21
N LYS A 6 17.09 2.58 1.07
CA LYS A 6 16.57 1.78 2.18
C LYS A 6 15.06 1.57 2.08
N LEU A 7 14.33 2.58 1.63
CA LEU A 7 12.89 2.45 1.39
C LEU A 7 12.59 1.52 0.21
N CYS A 8 13.38 1.55 -0.85
CA CYS A 8 13.26 0.61 -1.97
C CYS A 8 13.52 -0.83 -1.53
N VAL A 9 14.53 -1.07 -0.69
CA VAL A 9 14.77 -2.40 -0.10
C VAL A 9 13.61 -2.84 0.77
N LEU A 10 13.08 -1.94 1.61
CA LEU A 10 11.90 -2.24 2.46
C LEU A 10 10.68 -2.57 1.60
N ARG A 11 10.43 -1.83 0.51
CA ARG A 11 9.35 -2.11 -0.43
C ARG A 11 9.47 -3.53 -1.00
N THR A 12 10.64 -3.92 -1.49
CA THR A 12 10.88 -5.27 -2.02
C THR A 12 10.63 -6.35 -0.95
N GLN A 13 11.04 -6.12 0.29
CA GLN A 13 10.77 -7.05 1.40
C GLN A 13 9.26 -7.17 1.69
N LEU A 14 8.51 -6.06 1.63
CA LEU A 14 7.06 -6.07 1.80
C LEU A 14 6.35 -6.78 0.64
N GLU A 15 6.83 -6.63 -0.61
CA GLU A 15 6.33 -7.37 -1.77
C GLU A 15 6.51 -8.89 -1.59
N ASP A 16 7.67 -9.32 -1.12
CA ASP A 16 7.92 -10.74 -0.82
C ASP A 16 7.00 -11.26 0.29
N LEU A 17 6.78 -10.48 1.34
CA LEU A 17 5.85 -10.83 2.41
C LEU A 17 4.40 -10.90 1.90
N LEU A 18 3.98 -9.96 1.06
CA LEU A 18 2.66 -9.95 0.45
C LEU A 18 2.42 -11.21 -0.41
N ASN A 19 3.41 -11.59 -1.20
CA ASN A 19 3.36 -12.80 -2.02
C ASN A 19 3.25 -14.06 -1.17
N ARG A 20 4.00 -14.17 -0.08
CA ARG A 20 3.92 -15.29 0.86
C ARG A 20 2.55 -15.36 1.54
N SER A 21 2.07 -14.24 2.08
CA SER A 21 0.76 -14.15 2.73
C SER A 21 -0.38 -14.50 1.76
N THR A 22 -0.28 -14.05 0.50
CA THR A 22 -1.25 -14.39 -0.55
C THR A 22 -1.26 -15.90 -0.85
N ASN A 23 -0.09 -16.53 -0.98
CA ASN A 23 0.03 -17.97 -1.20
C ASN A 23 -0.53 -18.77 -0.01
N ASP A 24 -0.26 -18.34 1.23
CA ASP A 24 -0.76 -19.00 2.42
C ASP A 24 -2.28 -18.86 2.55
N LEU A 25 -2.83 -17.71 2.18
CA LEU A 25 -4.28 -17.49 2.11
C LEU A 25 -4.93 -18.44 1.10
N GLN A 26 -4.36 -18.58 -0.10
CA GLN A 26 -4.86 -19.49 -1.13
C GLN A 26 -4.82 -20.96 -0.68
N LYS A 27 -3.72 -21.40 -0.06
CA LYS A 27 -3.57 -22.75 0.50
C LYS A 27 -4.62 -23.01 1.59
N ASN A 28 -4.81 -22.05 2.48
CA ASN A 28 -5.79 -22.17 3.56
C ASN A 28 -7.22 -22.25 3.02
N ARG A 29 -7.57 -21.43 2.03
CA ARG A 29 -8.87 -21.48 1.31
C ARG A 29 -9.09 -22.84 0.64
N ALA A 30 -8.09 -23.35 -0.08
CA ALA A 30 -8.16 -24.67 -0.68
C ALA A 30 -8.39 -25.78 0.37
N THR A 31 -7.78 -25.67 1.54
CA THR A 31 -7.98 -26.61 2.65
C THR A 31 -9.41 -26.55 3.19
N ILE A 32 -10.01 -25.36 3.34
CA ILE A 32 -11.40 -25.18 3.75
C ILE A 32 -12.35 -25.84 2.73
N ILE A 33 -12.14 -25.56 1.44
CA ILE A 33 -12.96 -26.15 0.36
C ILE A 33 -12.88 -27.68 0.38
N ASN A 34 -11.68 -28.24 0.56
CA ASN A 34 -11.47 -29.67 0.62
C ASN A 34 -12.12 -30.30 1.87
N ALA A 35 -12.08 -29.62 3.02
CA ALA A 35 -12.77 -30.07 4.23
C ALA A 35 -14.28 -30.10 4.00
N ARG A 36 -14.86 -29.09 3.37
CA ARG A 36 -16.27 -29.04 3.01
C ARG A 36 -16.68 -30.14 2.03
N LYS A 37 -15.87 -30.40 1.00
CA LYS A 37 -16.11 -31.51 0.04
C LYS A 37 -16.07 -32.88 0.71
N ARG A 38 -15.34 -33.04 1.83
CA ARG A 38 -15.33 -34.29 2.63
C ARG A 38 -16.51 -34.42 3.58
N GLY A 39 -17.44 -33.48 3.60
CA GLY A 39 -18.64 -33.51 4.44
C GLY A 39 -18.49 -32.87 5.82
N GLU A 40 -17.37 -32.16 6.08
CA GLU A 40 -17.22 -31.39 7.33
C GLU A 40 -18.31 -30.32 7.43
N THR A 41 -18.90 -30.17 8.61
CA THR A 41 -19.92 -29.14 8.85
C THR A 41 -19.30 -27.77 9.05
N ASN A 42 -20.07 -26.68 8.84
CA ASN A 42 -19.61 -25.32 9.07
C ASN A 42 -19.13 -25.07 10.50
N ARG A 43 -19.67 -25.82 11.44
CA ARG A 43 -19.40 -25.73 12.88
C ARG A 43 -18.36 -26.76 13.36
N SER A 44 -17.77 -27.55 12.48
CA SER A 44 -16.68 -28.45 12.89
C SER A 44 -15.49 -27.63 13.40
N ALA A 45 -14.84 -28.11 14.45
CA ALA A 45 -13.70 -27.42 15.05
C ALA A 45 -12.59 -27.13 14.03
N LEU A 46 -12.40 -28.06 13.07
CA LEU A 46 -11.44 -27.90 11.99
C LEU A 46 -11.80 -26.72 11.07
N VAL A 47 -13.05 -26.64 10.59
CA VAL A 47 -13.47 -25.57 9.67
C VAL A 47 -13.44 -24.23 10.37
N VAL A 48 -13.91 -24.14 11.62
CA VAL A 48 -13.85 -22.90 12.42
C VAL A 48 -12.41 -22.42 12.61
N GLN A 49 -11.50 -23.34 12.92
CA GLN A 49 -10.07 -23.00 13.07
C GLN A 49 -9.46 -22.47 11.76
N LEU A 50 -9.77 -23.12 10.64
CA LEU A 50 -9.30 -22.70 9.32
C LEU A 50 -9.87 -21.35 8.90
N LEU A 51 -11.15 -21.06 9.20
CA LEU A 51 -11.77 -19.77 8.95
C LEU A 51 -11.13 -18.66 9.77
N LYS A 52 -10.90 -18.86 11.07
CA LYS A 52 -10.17 -17.92 11.93
C LYS A 52 -8.78 -17.63 11.36
N ARG A 53 -8.05 -18.66 10.92
CA ARG A 53 -6.75 -18.49 10.27
C ARG A 53 -6.88 -17.68 8.97
N ASN A 54 -7.93 -17.91 8.18
CA ASN A 54 -8.17 -17.19 6.93
C ASN A 54 -8.35 -15.69 7.17
N LEU A 55 -9.12 -15.31 8.18
CA LEU A 55 -9.33 -13.92 8.57
C LEU A 55 -8.04 -13.26 9.07
N VAL A 56 -7.24 -13.96 9.86
CA VAL A 56 -5.93 -13.46 10.30
C VAL A 56 -5.02 -13.19 9.10
N LEU A 57 -4.91 -14.13 8.16
CA LEU A 57 -4.10 -13.97 6.95
C LEU A 57 -4.61 -12.83 6.06
N LYS A 58 -5.93 -12.65 5.95
CA LYS A 58 -6.57 -11.55 5.21
C LYS A 58 -6.21 -10.19 5.81
N ASN A 59 -6.30 -10.07 7.14
CA ASN A 59 -5.94 -8.85 7.86
C ASN A 59 -4.43 -8.56 7.77
N GLU A 60 -3.59 -9.56 7.89
CA GLU A 60 -2.14 -9.44 7.70
C GLU A 60 -1.80 -8.91 6.30
N ARG A 61 -2.44 -9.45 5.26
CA ARG A 61 -2.27 -8.98 3.88
C ARG A 61 -2.67 -7.52 3.72
N ILE A 62 -3.81 -7.10 4.29
CA ILE A 62 -4.25 -5.69 4.30
C ILE A 62 -3.21 -4.81 4.99
N GLY A 63 -2.70 -5.24 6.14
CA GLY A 63 -1.66 -4.52 6.88
C GLY A 63 -0.37 -4.37 6.08
N ILE A 64 0.06 -5.40 5.35
CA ILE A 64 1.24 -5.34 4.48
C ILE A 64 0.99 -4.36 3.32
N THR A 65 -0.18 -4.41 2.68
CA THR A 65 -0.54 -3.50 1.58
C THR A 65 -0.54 -2.04 2.02
N ASN A 66 -1.08 -1.75 3.21
CA ASN A 66 -1.07 -0.40 3.77
C ASN A 66 0.36 0.10 4.06
N LYS A 67 1.23 -0.78 4.57
CA LYS A 67 2.65 -0.46 4.78
C LYS A 67 3.37 -0.17 3.45
N MET A 68 3.08 -0.95 2.40
CA MET A 68 3.63 -0.71 1.06
C MET A 68 3.21 0.66 0.52
N ALA A 69 1.92 1.00 0.60
CA ALA A 69 1.42 2.30 0.17
C ALA A 69 2.11 3.45 0.93
N THR A 70 2.33 3.29 2.23
CA THR A 70 3.06 4.28 3.04
C THR A 70 4.51 4.42 2.58
N VAL A 71 5.21 3.32 2.32
CA VAL A 71 6.60 3.34 1.82
C VAL A 71 6.68 3.99 0.45
N GLU A 72 5.76 3.70 -0.46
CA GLU A 72 5.69 4.33 -1.79
C GLU A 72 5.45 5.83 -1.71
N MET A 73 4.53 6.27 -0.85
CA MET A 73 4.32 7.70 -0.62
C MET A 73 5.58 8.38 -0.07
N GLN A 74 6.32 7.72 0.83
CA GLN A 74 7.58 8.26 1.35
C GLN A 74 8.66 8.36 0.27
N ILE A 75 8.78 7.36 -0.60
CA ILE A 75 9.72 7.39 -1.73
C ILE A 75 9.37 8.58 -2.64
N THR A 76 8.12 8.69 -3.06
CA THR A 76 7.64 9.77 -3.93
C THR A 76 7.86 11.16 -3.31
N ALA A 77 7.60 11.30 -2.01
CA ALA A 77 7.82 12.56 -1.29
C ALA A 77 9.31 12.94 -1.25
N LEU A 78 10.21 11.98 -1.01
CA LEU A 78 11.66 12.23 -1.00
C LEU A 78 12.19 12.56 -2.40
N GLU A 79 11.76 11.83 -3.44
CA GLU A 79 12.13 12.12 -4.83
C GLU A 79 11.66 13.51 -5.25
N SER A 80 10.41 13.87 -4.89
CA SER A 80 9.87 15.21 -5.15
C SER A 80 10.62 16.30 -4.39
N SER A 81 11.00 16.04 -3.14
CA SER A 81 11.78 16.97 -2.33
C SER A 81 13.17 17.23 -2.93
N ASP A 82 13.85 16.17 -3.36
CA ASP A 82 15.17 16.31 -4.00
C ASP A 82 15.08 17.09 -5.33
N TYR A 83 14.06 16.79 -6.14
CA TYR A 83 13.78 17.52 -7.37
C TYR A 83 13.50 19.00 -7.10
N ASN A 84 12.60 19.30 -6.14
CA ASN A 84 12.24 20.66 -5.77
C ASN A 84 13.44 21.44 -5.19
N HIS A 85 14.29 20.78 -4.39
CA HIS A 85 15.49 21.39 -3.84
C HIS A 85 16.50 21.75 -4.95
N ASN A 86 16.71 20.85 -5.91
CA ASN A 86 17.58 21.11 -7.06
C ASN A 86 17.04 22.23 -7.95
N MET A 87 15.73 22.25 -8.17
CA MET A 87 15.05 23.31 -8.92
C MET A 87 15.17 24.66 -8.22
N LEU A 88 14.92 24.70 -6.90
CA LEU A 88 15.10 25.89 -6.06
C LEU A 88 16.51 26.44 -6.16
N THR A 89 17.52 25.58 -5.99
CA THR A 89 18.94 25.96 -6.09
C THR A 89 19.27 26.55 -7.47
N THR A 90 18.73 25.96 -8.53
CA THR A 90 18.93 26.43 -9.91
C THR A 90 18.27 27.78 -10.14
N MET A 91 17.05 27.97 -9.63
CA MET A 91 16.32 29.24 -9.74
C MET A 91 16.99 30.34 -8.94
N GLN A 92 17.49 30.07 -7.72
CA GLN A 92 18.26 31.03 -6.94
C GLN A 92 19.51 31.51 -7.69
N LYS A 93 20.27 30.56 -8.29
CA LYS A 93 21.44 30.91 -9.13
C LYS A 93 21.04 31.75 -10.35
N SER A 94 19.88 31.44 -10.97
CA SER A 94 19.35 32.18 -12.09
C SER A 94 18.95 33.61 -11.68
N ALA A 95 18.25 33.75 -10.54
CA ALA A 95 17.88 35.03 -9.97
C ALA A 95 19.11 35.91 -9.65
N ASP A 96 20.15 35.32 -9.06
CA ASP A 96 21.41 36.04 -8.80
C ASP A 96 22.11 36.50 -10.08
N THR A 97 22.04 35.71 -11.14
CA THR A 97 22.57 36.07 -12.45
C THR A 97 21.76 37.23 -13.06
N MET A 98 20.42 37.18 -12.98
CA MET A 98 19.53 38.24 -13.44
C MET A 98 19.77 39.55 -12.68
N ARG A 99 19.99 39.49 -11.35
CA ARG A 99 20.36 40.66 -10.52
C ARG A 99 21.66 41.28 -11.02
N LYS A 100 22.68 40.49 -11.29
CA LYS A 100 23.95 40.97 -11.83
C LYS A 100 23.82 41.60 -13.22
N MET A 101 22.82 41.17 -14.00
CA MET A 101 22.54 41.68 -15.34
C MET A 101 21.55 42.89 -15.33
N GLY A 102 20.99 43.28 -14.19
CA GLY A 102 20.03 44.39 -14.07
C GLY A 102 18.65 44.09 -14.67
N LEU A 103 18.24 42.86 -14.72
CA LEU A 103 16.97 42.40 -15.33
C LEU A 103 15.84 42.34 -14.27
N GLU A 104 15.28 43.49 -13.88
CA GLU A 104 14.27 43.58 -12.79
C GLU A 104 13.00 42.79 -13.04
N LYS A 105 12.47 42.75 -14.28
CA LYS A 105 11.24 42.00 -14.61
C LYS A 105 11.38 40.48 -14.48
N GLY A 106 12.54 39.96 -14.78
CA GLY A 106 12.85 38.52 -14.60
C GLY A 106 12.99 38.12 -13.13
N LEU A 107 13.45 39.05 -12.29
CA LEU A 107 13.60 38.84 -10.84
C LEU A 107 12.27 38.64 -10.13
N GLN A 108 11.25 39.43 -10.42
CA GLN A 108 9.94 39.29 -9.79
C GLN A 108 9.28 37.96 -10.09
N LEU A 109 9.47 37.41 -11.29
CA LEU A 109 8.96 36.12 -11.65
C LEU A 109 9.76 35.01 -10.94
N ALA A 110 11.08 35.09 -10.88
CA ALA A 110 11.94 34.14 -10.21
C ALA A 110 11.66 34.10 -8.69
N ASP A 111 11.54 35.25 -8.02
CA ASP A 111 11.23 35.35 -6.60
C ASP A 111 9.87 34.71 -6.27
N ARG A 112 8.84 34.91 -7.11
CA ARG A 112 7.52 34.30 -6.94
C ARG A 112 7.58 32.78 -7.07
N THR A 113 8.26 32.26 -8.08
CA THR A 113 8.40 30.81 -8.29
C THR A 113 9.22 30.16 -7.18
N ILE A 114 10.24 30.84 -6.66
CA ILE A 114 11.02 30.39 -5.50
C ILE A 114 10.12 30.25 -4.28
N SER A 115 9.27 31.25 -3.99
CA SER A 115 8.34 31.20 -2.84
C SER A 115 7.31 30.09 -2.97
N GLU A 116 6.75 29.87 -4.17
CA GLU A 116 5.82 28.76 -4.43
C GLU A 116 6.48 27.38 -4.24
N LEU A 117 7.76 27.23 -4.60
CA LEU A 117 8.51 25.98 -4.39
C LEU A 117 8.85 25.75 -2.91
N GLU A 118 9.19 26.78 -2.16
CA GLU A 118 9.45 26.69 -0.72
C GLU A 118 8.20 26.26 0.04
N GLU A 119 7.02 26.79 -0.32
CA GLU A 119 5.73 26.39 0.25
C GLU A 119 5.40 24.91 -0.04
N ASN A 120 5.62 24.47 -1.29
CA ASN A 120 5.39 23.07 -1.68
C ASN A 120 6.31 22.08 -0.93
N ILE A 121 7.57 22.45 -0.67
CA ILE A 121 8.51 21.64 0.13
C ILE A 121 8.02 21.53 1.58
N HIS A 122 7.49 22.62 2.15
CA HIS A 122 6.96 22.64 3.52
C HIS A 122 5.72 21.73 3.66
N VAL A 123 4.77 21.82 2.74
CA VAL A 123 3.55 20.98 2.72
C VAL A 123 3.88 19.50 2.58
N ALA A 124 4.86 19.14 1.74
CA ALA A 124 5.31 17.75 1.61
C ALA A 124 5.91 17.21 2.92
N GLY A 125 6.60 18.04 3.69
CA GLY A 125 7.14 17.70 5.01
C GLY A 125 6.04 17.44 6.06
N GLU A 126 4.96 18.23 6.05
CA GLU A 126 3.82 18.05 6.95
C GLU A 126 3.01 16.78 6.65
N MET A 127 2.80 16.44 5.36
CA MET A 127 2.16 15.19 4.95
C MET A 127 2.92 13.96 5.45
N GLN A 128 4.23 14.00 5.49
CA GLN A 128 5.08 12.91 5.97
C GLN A 128 4.90 12.62 7.47
N GLN A 129 4.60 13.66 8.27
CA GLN A 129 4.31 13.52 9.70
C GLN A 129 2.93 12.93 9.98
N ALA A 130 1.92 13.22 9.16
CA ALA A 130 0.54 12.76 9.35
C ALA A 130 0.34 11.25 9.06
N LEU A 131 1.20 10.63 8.23
CA LEU A 131 1.11 9.23 7.81
C LEU A 131 1.60 8.21 8.86
N GLY A 132 2.10 8.67 10.01
CA GLY A 132 2.66 7.81 11.06
C GLY A 132 1.65 7.11 11.99
N MET A 133 0.33 7.31 11.84
CA MET A 133 -0.66 6.85 12.82
C MET A 133 -1.71 5.90 12.25
N THR A 134 -1.91 4.79 12.93
CA THR A 134 -3.07 3.91 13.18
C THR A 134 -3.08 2.50 12.64
N ILE A 135 -3.26 1.57 13.58
CA ILE A 135 -3.96 0.27 13.39
C ILE A 135 -4.62 -0.11 14.73
N SER A 136 -5.90 -0.47 14.70
CA SER A 136 -6.66 -0.95 15.86
C SER A 136 -7.10 -2.42 15.68
N ASP A 137 -7.17 -3.12 16.82
CA ASP A 137 -7.52 -4.54 17.02
C ASP A 137 -9.02 -4.82 16.78
N THR A 138 -9.36 -5.93 16.14
CA THR A 138 -10.75 -6.36 15.90
C THR A 138 -11.03 -7.73 16.56
N HIS A 139 -12.04 -7.78 17.44
CA HIS A 139 -12.63 -9.02 17.96
C HIS A 139 -13.53 -9.67 16.90
N LEU A 140 -13.28 -10.96 16.62
CA LEU A 140 -14.03 -11.75 15.62
C LEU A 140 -15.35 -12.31 16.20
N ASN A 141 -16.46 -12.09 15.48
CA ASN A 141 -17.82 -12.59 15.82
C ASN A 141 -18.18 -13.80 14.93
N ASP A 142 -19.13 -14.64 15.39
CA ASP A 142 -19.60 -15.84 14.68
C ASP A 142 -20.23 -15.50 13.29
N ASP A 143 -20.90 -14.34 13.17
CA ASP A 143 -21.45 -13.86 11.90
C ASP A 143 -20.38 -13.54 10.86
N GLU A 144 -19.21 -13.06 11.29
CA GLU A 144 -18.07 -12.80 10.40
C GLU A 144 -17.46 -14.10 9.86
N LEU A 145 -17.49 -15.17 10.66
CA LEU A 145 -17.02 -16.50 10.23
C LEU A 145 -17.95 -17.13 9.19
N ASP A 146 -19.24 -17.00 9.34
CA ASP A 146 -20.24 -17.50 8.39
C ASP A 146 -20.16 -16.70 7.07
N ALA A 147 -20.02 -15.37 7.12
CA ALA A 147 -19.83 -14.53 5.94
C ALA A 147 -18.53 -14.86 5.18
N GLU A 148 -17.42 -15.09 5.88
CA GLU A 148 -16.15 -15.47 5.25
C GLU A 148 -16.23 -16.84 4.58
N LEU A 149 -16.97 -17.80 5.19
CA LEU A 149 -17.21 -19.09 4.58
C LEU A 149 -18.02 -18.98 3.29
N ASP A 150 -19.07 -18.17 3.28
CA ASP A 150 -19.91 -17.93 2.10
C ASP A 150 -19.10 -17.28 0.98
N GLU A 151 -18.22 -16.31 1.29
CA GLU A 151 -17.28 -15.71 0.32
C GLU A 151 -16.35 -16.76 -0.32
N ILE A 152 -15.80 -17.66 0.50
CA ILE A 152 -14.88 -18.72 0.03
C ILE A 152 -15.64 -19.70 -0.86
N MET A 153 -16.83 -20.11 -0.49
CA MET A 153 -17.62 -21.11 -1.22
C MET A 153 -18.22 -20.55 -2.50
N SER A 154 -18.70 -19.30 -2.50
CA SER A 154 -19.19 -18.64 -3.73
C SER A 154 -18.11 -18.43 -4.78
N GLY A 155 -16.87 -18.14 -4.37
CA GLY A 155 -15.73 -18.04 -5.28
C GLY A 155 -15.43 -19.34 -6.02
N VAL A 156 -15.81 -20.49 -5.47
CA VAL A 156 -15.65 -21.82 -6.11
C VAL A 156 -16.67 -22.04 -7.22
N GLU A 157 -17.88 -21.53 -7.09
CA GLU A 157 -18.93 -21.66 -8.11
C GLU A 157 -18.59 -20.87 -9.38
N TYR A 158 -17.95 -19.70 -9.25
CA TYR A 158 -17.52 -18.92 -10.41
C TYR A 158 -16.39 -19.60 -11.18
N ASP A 159 -15.44 -20.25 -10.51
CA ASP A 159 -14.29 -20.92 -11.16
C ASP A 159 -14.73 -22.19 -11.91
N THR A 160 -15.68 -22.94 -11.39
CA THR A 160 -16.23 -24.15 -12.04
C THR A 160 -17.07 -23.83 -13.28
N THR A 161 -17.76 -22.68 -13.31
CA THR A 161 -18.55 -22.21 -14.46
C THR A 161 -17.68 -21.74 -15.63
N LEU A 162 -16.52 -21.17 -15.37
CA LEU A 162 -15.55 -20.76 -16.40
C LEU A 162 -14.87 -21.97 -17.05
N LEU A 163 -14.55 -23.02 -16.28
CA LEU A 163 -13.96 -24.25 -16.81
C LEU A 163 -14.94 -25.06 -17.67
N SER A 164 -16.24 -25.02 -17.37
CA SER A 164 -17.27 -25.71 -18.16
C SER A 164 -17.60 -25.03 -19.49
N LYS A 165 -17.31 -23.74 -19.65
CA LYS A 165 -17.53 -22.98 -20.91
C LYS A 165 -16.38 -23.13 -21.92
N ASN A 166 -15.21 -23.59 -21.49
CA ASN A 166 -14.05 -23.79 -22.38
C ASN A 166 -13.92 -25.24 -22.88
N LEU A 167 -14.90 -26.11 -22.62
CA LEU A 167 -14.94 -27.53 -23.01
C LEU A 167 -16.11 -27.85 -23.99
N LYS A 168 -16.56 -26.83 -24.75
CA LYS A 168 -17.50 -27.05 -25.88
C LYS A 168 -16.97 -26.51 -27.17
#